data_f303e10d5775b80829554ad269f81d8d
#
_entry.id   f303e10d5775b80829554ad269f81d8d
#
_cell.length_a   1.000
_cell.length_b   1.000
_cell.length_c   1.000
_cell.angle_alpha   90.00
_cell.angle_beta   90.00
_cell.angle_gamma   90.00
#
_symmetry.space_group_name_H-M   'P 1'
#
loop_
_entity.id
_entity.type
_entity.pdbx_description
1 polymer ?
#
loop_
_entity_poly.entity_id
_entity_poly.type
_entity_poly.pdbx_seq_one_letter_code
_entity_poly.pdbx_strand_id
1 'polypeptide(L)'
;EIVDKMAKCGFLGLKIPREYGGAGADTLAYVIMIEEIARVSAVASLYANTPNSLGGGPLMQAGTPEQLEKYLRPSVENKVKIVFGLTEPGAGSDASSMVTTAVKDGDDYILNGRKCFISGAPLADYCIVYAKTDMSRGNKGISAFIVDMKAPGVSCGKHEAKMGLVGYATSDVVLEDVRVHKSDMLGKENMGFINAMKTLDGGRLGVSAQSIGLAQGCLDEAIKYSKERVQFGKPICKNQAI
;
A
#
# COMPACT_ATOMS: atom_id res chain seq x y z
N GLU A 1 4.17 16.87 -7.29
CA GLU A 1 3.22 17.67 -8.10
C GLU A 1 1.95 16.88 -8.48
N ILE A 2 2.04 15.71 -9.19
CA ILE A 2 0.84 14.93 -9.57
C ILE A 2 0.09 14.44 -8.31
N VAL A 3 0.80 13.86 -7.34
CA VAL A 3 0.20 13.36 -6.09
C VAL A 3 -0.45 14.48 -5.29
N ASP A 4 0.14 15.68 -5.26
CA ASP A 4 -0.46 16.85 -4.59
C ASP A 4 -1.76 17.31 -5.28
N LYS A 5 -1.81 17.23 -6.61
CA LYS A 5 -3.05 17.49 -7.36
C LYS A 5 -4.12 16.45 -7.04
N MET A 6 -3.75 15.16 -6.98
CA MET A 6 -4.67 14.08 -6.59
C MET A 6 -5.18 14.26 -5.15
N ALA A 7 -4.32 14.70 -4.21
CA ALA A 7 -4.74 15.02 -2.85
C ALA A 7 -5.78 16.15 -2.84
N LYS A 8 -5.52 17.25 -3.55
CA LYS A 8 -6.45 18.38 -3.67
C LYS A 8 -7.80 18.00 -4.31
N CYS A 9 -7.80 17.01 -5.20
CA CYS A 9 -9.03 16.44 -5.77
C CYS A 9 -9.73 15.43 -4.85
N GLY A 10 -9.18 15.14 -3.66
CA GLY A 10 -9.74 14.16 -2.71
C GLY A 10 -9.47 12.70 -3.05
N PHE A 11 -8.63 12.41 -4.05
CA PHE A 11 -8.39 11.04 -4.53
C PHE A 11 -7.58 10.20 -3.53
N LEU A 12 -6.74 10.82 -2.68
CA LEU A 12 -5.97 10.08 -1.68
C LEU A 12 -6.83 9.64 -0.48
N GLY A 13 -8.02 10.20 -0.32
CA GLY A 13 -8.93 9.87 0.78
C GLY A 13 -10.34 9.56 0.31
N LEU A 14 -10.53 9.01 -0.89
CA LEU A 14 -11.88 8.83 -1.46
C LEU A 14 -12.78 7.98 -0.56
N LYS A 15 -12.25 6.87 -0.01
CA LYS A 15 -12.97 5.98 0.92
C LYS A 15 -12.90 6.41 2.39
N ILE A 16 -12.00 7.32 2.72
CA ILE A 16 -11.78 7.74 4.10
C ILE A 16 -12.95 8.63 4.53
N PRO A 17 -13.47 8.46 5.77
CA PRO A 17 -14.53 9.30 6.29
C PRO A 17 -14.20 10.79 6.27
N ARG A 18 -15.22 11.62 6.11
CA ARG A 18 -15.07 13.09 6.05
C ARG A 18 -14.46 13.67 7.32
N GLU A 19 -14.75 13.09 8.47
CA GLU A 19 -14.17 13.48 9.76
C GLU A 19 -12.64 13.37 9.80
N TYR A 20 -12.04 12.47 8.97
CA TYR A 20 -10.59 12.33 8.82
C TYR A 20 -10.06 12.94 7.52
N GLY A 21 -10.81 13.86 6.91
CA GLY A 21 -10.38 14.61 5.74
C GLY A 21 -10.64 13.93 4.40
N GLY A 22 -11.27 12.76 4.39
CA GLY A 22 -11.63 12.04 3.17
C GLY A 22 -12.95 12.50 2.55
N ALA A 23 -13.31 11.88 1.43
CA ALA A 23 -14.58 12.16 0.72
C ALA A 23 -15.76 11.34 1.26
N GLY A 24 -15.52 10.23 1.95
CA GLY A 24 -16.55 9.32 2.46
C GLY A 24 -17.31 8.61 1.35
N ALA A 25 -16.69 8.42 0.19
CA ALA A 25 -17.30 7.73 -0.94
C ALA A 25 -17.30 6.21 -0.75
N ASP A 26 -18.15 5.53 -1.52
CA ASP A 26 -18.26 4.08 -1.48
C ASP A 26 -17.13 3.35 -2.25
N THR A 27 -17.15 2.03 -2.18
CA THR A 27 -16.17 1.19 -2.85
C THR A 27 -16.29 1.26 -4.37
N LEU A 28 -17.49 1.48 -4.93
CA LEU A 28 -17.68 1.58 -6.37
C LEU A 28 -17.00 2.84 -6.93
N ALA A 29 -17.21 3.98 -6.29
CA ALA A 29 -16.54 5.23 -6.66
C ALA A 29 -15.00 5.09 -6.61
N TYR A 30 -14.47 4.41 -5.57
CA TYR A 30 -13.05 4.12 -5.46
C TYR A 30 -12.53 3.24 -6.60
N VAL A 31 -13.23 2.17 -6.97
CA VAL A 31 -12.84 1.26 -8.06
C VAL A 31 -12.79 2.02 -9.40
N ILE A 32 -13.84 2.81 -9.70
CA ILE A 32 -13.90 3.64 -10.91
C ILE A 32 -12.73 4.64 -10.94
N MET A 33 -12.45 5.32 -9.83
CA MET A 33 -11.32 6.27 -9.76
C MET A 33 -9.99 5.59 -10.06
N ILE A 34 -9.72 4.42 -9.47
CA ILE A 34 -8.47 3.69 -9.69
C ILE A 34 -8.36 3.22 -11.15
N GLU A 35 -9.44 2.71 -11.73
CA GLU A 35 -9.50 2.28 -13.13
C GLU A 35 -9.18 3.42 -14.09
N GLU A 36 -9.84 4.58 -13.93
CA GLU A 36 -9.64 5.74 -14.82
C GLU A 36 -8.23 6.34 -14.66
N ILE A 37 -7.68 6.42 -13.45
CA ILE A 37 -6.30 6.87 -13.26
C ILE A 37 -5.32 5.87 -13.89
N ALA A 38 -5.54 4.57 -13.70
CA ALA A 38 -4.66 3.52 -14.22
C ALA A 38 -4.65 3.45 -15.74
N ARG A 39 -5.78 3.79 -16.38
CA ARG A 39 -5.91 3.89 -17.84
C ARG A 39 -4.90 4.85 -18.46
N VAL A 40 -4.53 5.90 -17.71
CA VAL A 40 -3.55 6.91 -18.13
C VAL A 40 -2.18 6.62 -17.52
N SER A 41 -2.13 6.22 -16.25
CA SER A 41 -0.88 5.97 -15.53
C SER A 41 -1.07 4.98 -14.38
N ALA A 42 -0.64 3.75 -14.59
CA ALA A 42 -0.65 2.73 -13.53
C ALA A 42 0.21 3.12 -12.31
N VAL A 43 1.27 3.92 -12.49
CA VAL A 43 2.08 4.44 -11.37
C VAL A 43 1.28 5.45 -10.56
N ALA A 44 0.57 6.38 -11.21
CA ALA A 44 -0.26 7.36 -10.51
C ALA A 44 -1.39 6.68 -9.71
N SER A 45 -2.00 5.62 -10.26
CA SER A 45 -3.05 4.87 -9.55
C SER A 45 -2.54 4.19 -8.27
N LEU A 46 -1.26 3.78 -8.19
CA LEU A 46 -0.69 3.25 -6.95
C LEU A 46 -0.62 4.31 -5.84
N TYR A 47 -0.25 5.55 -6.19
CA TYR A 47 -0.26 6.65 -5.21
C TYR A 47 -1.67 6.96 -4.70
N ALA A 48 -2.69 6.91 -5.56
CA ALA A 48 -4.08 7.08 -5.15
C ALA A 48 -4.60 5.86 -4.37
N ASN A 49 -4.17 4.65 -4.74
CA ASN A 49 -4.61 3.39 -4.11
C ASN A 49 -4.10 3.24 -2.67
N THR A 50 -2.82 3.53 -2.42
CA THR A 50 -2.16 3.21 -1.15
C THR A 50 -2.89 3.79 0.08
N PRO A 51 -3.21 5.10 0.18
CA PRO A 51 -3.92 5.62 1.34
C PRO A 51 -5.36 5.12 1.45
N ASN A 52 -6.03 4.82 0.35
CA ASN A 52 -7.39 4.25 0.35
C ASN A 52 -7.45 2.73 0.67
N SER A 53 -6.30 2.06 0.69
CA SER A 53 -6.20 0.59 0.78
C SER A 53 -5.14 0.18 1.80
N LEU A 54 -3.93 -0.21 1.36
CA LEU A 54 -2.92 -0.83 2.23
C LEU A 54 -2.32 0.13 3.28
N GLY A 55 -2.24 1.44 3.00
CA GLY A 55 -1.76 2.42 3.97
C GLY A 55 -2.82 2.84 4.98
N GLY A 56 -4.02 3.19 4.50
CA GLY A 56 -5.11 3.66 5.36
C GLY A 56 -6.02 2.55 5.89
N GLY A 57 -6.16 1.45 5.15
CA GLY A 57 -7.06 0.36 5.51
C GLY A 57 -6.83 -0.25 6.90
N PRO A 58 -5.60 -0.60 7.28
CA PRO A 58 -5.30 -1.10 8.62
C PRO A 58 -5.69 -0.12 9.72
N LEU A 59 -5.43 1.17 9.52
CA LEU A 59 -5.79 2.25 10.44
C LEU A 59 -7.31 2.36 10.59
N MET A 60 -8.04 2.38 9.48
CA MET A 60 -9.50 2.43 9.48
C MET A 60 -10.16 1.25 10.20
N GLN A 61 -9.52 0.07 10.19
CA GLN A 61 -10.04 -1.13 10.82
C GLN A 61 -9.75 -1.22 12.32
N ALA A 62 -8.64 -0.68 12.77
CA ALA A 62 -8.13 -0.95 14.11
C ALA A 62 -7.50 0.25 14.82
N GLY A 63 -7.40 1.40 14.17
CA GLY A 63 -6.83 2.61 14.76
C GLY A 63 -7.71 3.23 15.83
N THR A 64 -7.09 3.78 16.86
CA THR A 64 -7.79 4.66 17.81
C THR A 64 -8.08 6.03 17.17
N PRO A 65 -9.03 6.81 17.70
CA PRO A 65 -9.27 8.17 17.20
C PRO A 65 -7.98 9.02 17.13
N GLU A 66 -7.11 8.91 18.14
CA GLU A 66 -5.83 9.61 18.19
C GLU A 66 -4.88 9.15 17.08
N GLN A 67 -4.82 7.84 16.80
CA GLN A 67 -4.03 7.30 15.70
C GLN A 67 -4.59 7.73 14.33
N LEU A 68 -5.91 7.78 14.16
CA LEU A 68 -6.53 8.24 12.93
C LEU A 68 -6.24 9.72 12.66
N GLU A 69 -6.30 10.57 13.68
CA GLU A 69 -5.91 11.99 13.56
C GLU A 69 -4.41 12.16 13.29
N LYS A 70 -3.56 11.39 13.98
CA LYS A 70 -2.09 11.51 13.89
C LYS A 70 -1.55 11.00 12.56
N TYR A 71 -2.11 9.91 12.02
CA TYR A 71 -1.55 9.19 10.88
C TYR A 71 -2.44 9.24 9.63
N LEU A 72 -3.74 8.95 9.76
CA LEU A 72 -4.63 8.81 8.61
C LEU A 72 -4.95 10.17 7.97
N ARG A 73 -5.36 11.16 8.76
CA ARG A 73 -5.67 12.50 8.25
C ARG A 73 -4.51 13.11 7.45
N PRO A 74 -3.27 13.16 7.96
CA PRO A 74 -2.16 13.71 7.18
C PRO A 74 -1.83 12.89 5.93
N SER A 75 -2.14 11.58 5.90
CA SER A 75 -1.91 10.75 4.71
C SER A 75 -2.87 11.11 3.56
N VAL A 76 -4.11 11.45 3.88
CA VAL A 76 -5.11 11.95 2.91
C VAL A 76 -4.66 13.28 2.28
N GLU A 77 -4.01 14.13 3.05
CA GLU A 77 -3.48 15.42 2.63
C GLU A 77 -2.10 15.33 1.92
N ASN A 78 -1.58 14.12 1.71
CA ASN A 78 -0.22 13.86 1.19
C ASN A 78 0.92 14.46 2.03
N LYS A 79 0.68 14.72 3.31
CA LYS A 79 1.69 15.23 4.26
C LYS A 79 2.56 14.10 4.83
N VAL A 80 2.01 12.89 4.94
CA VAL A 80 2.72 11.67 5.34
C VAL A 80 2.39 10.52 4.39
N LYS A 81 3.33 9.59 4.25
CA LYS A 81 3.16 8.37 3.46
C LYS A 81 3.26 7.15 4.36
N ILE A 82 2.24 6.29 4.28
CA ILE A 82 2.14 5.09 5.10
C ILE A 82 2.18 3.88 4.17
N VAL A 83 3.06 2.93 4.47
CA VAL A 83 3.21 1.68 3.71
C VAL A 83 2.91 0.45 4.56
N PHE A 84 2.77 -0.70 3.90
CA PHE A 84 2.30 -1.94 4.49
C PHE A 84 3.42 -2.98 4.49
N GLY A 85 3.94 -3.29 5.68
CA GLY A 85 5.08 -4.18 5.90
C GLY A 85 4.66 -5.56 6.41
N LEU A 86 4.18 -6.43 5.53
CA LEU A 86 3.75 -7.80 5.88
C LEU A 86 4.76 -8.84 5.39
N THR A 87 5.08 -8.84 4.10
CA THR A 87 5.85 -9.86 3.39
C THR A 87 7.29 -9.95 3.89
N GLU A 88 7.81 -11.17 4.03
CA GLU A 88 9.21 -11.46 4.38
C GLU A 88 9.84 -12.37 3.34
N PRO A 89 11.19 -12.49 3.30
CA PRO A 89 11.87 -13.37 2.36
C PRO A 89 11.38 -14.83 2.41
N GLY A 90 11.03 -15.33 3.60
CA GLY A 90 10.50 -16.69 3.81
C GLY A 90 8.99 -16.77 3.95
N ALA A 91 8.25 -15.66 3.90
CA ALA A 91 6.82 -15.60 4.21
C ALA A 91 6.08 -14.65 3.25
N GLY A 92 5.75 -15.17 2.08
CA GLY A 92 4.92 -14.49 1.05
C GLY A 92 3.47 -14.94 1.12
N SER A 93 3.10 -15.98 0.37
CA SER A 93 1.74 -16.53 0.37
C SER A 93 1.34 -17.07 1.75
N ASP A 94 2.26 -17.73 2.44
CA ASP A 94 2.10 -18.07 3.85
C ASP A 94 2.61 -16.95 4.76
N ALA A 95 1.85 -15.85 4.83
CA ALA A 95 2.19 -14.71 5.69
C ALA A 95 2.22 -15.08 7.18
N SER A 96 1.57 -16.16 7.59
CA SER A 96 1.57 -16.62 8.99
C SER A 96 2.94 -17.15 9.45
N SER A 97 3.79 -17.58 8.52
CA SER A 97 5.14 -18.09 8.79
C SER A 97 6.19 -17.00 8.99
N MET A 98 5.79 -15.72 9.03
CA MET A 98 6.71 -14.60 9.30
C MET A 98 7.55 -14.84 10.55
N VAL A 99 8.76 -14.31 10.55
CA VAL A 99 9.73 -14.45 11.64
C VAL A 99 10.10 -13.13 12.33
N THR A 100 9.68 -11.99 11.79
CA THR A 100 9.84 -10.69 12.47
C THR A 100 9.20 -10.76 13.85
N THR A 101 9.94 -10.35 14.87
CA THR A 101 9.51 -10.38 16.28
C THR A 101 9.23 -8.97 16.81
N ALA A 102 8.38 -8.91 17.84
CA ALA A 102 8.16 -7.74 18.66
C ALA A 102 8.16 -8.18 20.13
N VAL A 103 9.28 -7.98 20.81
CA VAL A 103 9.47 -8.40 22.20
C VAL A 103 9.10 -7.24 23.11
N LYS A 104 8.21 -7.51 24.09
CA LYS A 104 7.77 -6.50 25.05
C LYS A 104 8.88 -6.10 26.00
N ASP A 105 9.08 -4.80 26.18
CA ASP A 105 10.04 -4.18 27.12
C ASP A 105 9.37 -3.01 27.83
N GLY A 106 8.75 -3.29 28.97
CA GLY A 106 7.93 -2.31 29.71
C GLY A 106 6.70 -1.85 28.92
N ASP A 107 6.64 -0.56 28.63
CA ASP A 107 5.59 0.05 27.80
C ASP A 107 5.92 0.08 26.30
N ASP A 108 7.08 -0.43 25.93
CA ASP A 108 7.58 -0.50 24.58
C ASP A 108 7.61 -1.95 24.05
N TYR A 109 7.84 -2.06 22.74
CA TYR A 109 8.18 -3.29 22.03
C TYR A 109 9.46 -3.09 21.25
N ILE A 110 10.35 -4.08 21.27
CA ILE A 110 11.58 -4.10 20.46
C ILE A 110 11.33 -4.98 19.25
N LEU A 111 11.35 -4.37 18.06
CA LEU A 111 11.10 -5.04 16.80
C LEU A 111 12.41 -5.42 16.13
N ASN A 112 12.50 -6.69 15.69
CA ASN A 112 13.62 -7.22 14.92
C ASN A 112 13.12 -8.05 13.75
N GLY A 113 13.65 -7.79 12.54
CA GLY A 113 13.29 -8.53 11.35
C GLY A 113 13.49 -7.77 10.05
N ARG A 114 13.00 -8.37 8.95
CA ARG A 114 13.11 -7.79 7.61
C ARG A 114 11.82 -8.01 6.84
N LYS A 115 11.24 -6.94 6.34
CA LYS A 115 10.12 -6.96 5.38
C LYS A 115 10.65 -6.73 3.98
N CYS A 116 10.18 -7.49 3.00
CA CYS A 116 10.64 -7.36 1.62
C CYS A 116 9.52 -6.95 0.66
N PHE A 117 9.94 -6.41 -0.48
CA PHE A 117 9.04 -5.93 -1.54
C PHE A 117 8.05 -4.86 -1.08
N ILE A 118 8.46 -3.99 -0.13
CA ILE A 118 7.59 -2.95 0.40
C ILE A 118 7.54 -1.78 -0.57
N SER A 119 6.44 -1.70 -1.29
CA SER A 119 6.19 -0.64 -2.27
C SER A 119 6.00 0.71 -1.55
N GLY A 120 6.75 1.71 -1.98
CA GLY A 120 6.76 3.05 -1.40
C GLY A 120 7.71 3.22 -0.20
N ALA A 121 8.33 2.16 0.33
CA ALA A 121 9.16 2.22 1.54
C ALA A 121 10.25 3.30 1.50
N PRO A 122 11.00 3.51 0.40
CA PRO A 122 12.05 4.54 0.36
C PRO A 122 11.54 5.99 0.53
N LEU A 123 10.23 6.20 0.38
CA LEU A 123 9.59 7.52 0.49
C LEU A 123 8.57 7.57 1.65
N ALA A 124 8.46 6.49 2.43
CA ALA A 124 7.49 6.39 3.50
C ALA A 124 7.94 7.14 4.76
N ASP A 125 7.00 7.76 5.43
CA ASP A 125 7.20 8.30 6.77
C ASP A 125 6.90 7.24 7.84
N TYR A 126 5.91 6.36 7.57
CA TYR A 126 5.52 5.28 8.48
C TYR A 126 5.32 3.97 7.74
N CYS A 127 5.64 2.87 8.43
CA CYS A 127 5.34 1.52 7.97
C CYS A 127 4.44 0.81 8.98
N ILE A 128 3.33 0.24 8.52
CA ILE A 128 2.55 -0.67 9.34
C ILE A 128 3.23 -2.04 9.29
N VAL A 129 3.93 -2.39 10.36
CA VAL A 129 4.72 -3.63 10.46
C VAL A 129 3.93 -4.67 11.23
N TYR A 130 3.81 -5.86 10.65
CA TYR A 130 3.26 -7.04 11.31
C TYR A 130 4.39 -7.88 11.87
N ALA A 131 4.35 -8.18 13.17
CA ALA A 131 5.40 -8.90 13.89
C ALA A 131 4.80 -9.87 14.92
N LYS A 132 5.53 -10.92 15.25
CA LYS A 132 5.14 -11.89 16.28
C LYS A 132 5.43 -11.32 17.66
N THR A 133 4.39 -11.11 18.43
CA THR A 133 4.44 -10.83 19.88
C THR A 133 4.42 -12.10 20.72
N ASP A 134 3.91 -13.21 20.14
CA ASP A 134 3.90 -14.52 20.77
C ASP A 134 4.21 -15.62 19.73
N MET A 135 5.44 -16.13 19.74
CA MET A 135 5.91 -17.15 18.82
C MET A 135 5.18 -18.49 18.97
N SER A 136 4.63 -18.78 20.15
CA SER A 136 3.97 -20.08 20.44
C SER A 136 2.58 -20.19 19.83
N ARG A 137 1.96 -19.06 19.45
CA ARG A 137 0.56 -18.98 18.99
C ARG A 137 0.39 -18.94 17.47
N GLY A 138 1.46 -19.15 16.70
CA GLY A 138 1.38 -19.12 15.22
C GLY A 138 0.83 -17.80 14.70
N ASN A 139 -0.21 -17.86 13.85
CA ASN A 139 -0.87 -16.66 13.30
C ASN A 139 -1.65 -15.85 14.36
N LYS A 140 -2.06 -16.48 15.45
CA LYS A 140 -2.75 -15.82 16.58
C LYS A 140 -1.77 -15.09 17.53
N GLY A 141 -0.48 -15.10 17.25
CA GLY A 141 0.55 -14.38 18.00
C GLY A 141 1.11 -13.18 17.23
N ILE A 142 0.44 -12.72 16.18
CA ILE A 142 0.89 -11.59 15.35
C ILE A 142 0.15 -10.32 15.76
N SER A 143 0.92 -9.24 15.97
CA SER A 143 0.43 -7.89 16.24
C SER A 143 0.84 -6.92 15.12
N ALA A 144 0.21 -5.76 15.05
CA ALA A 144 0.53 -4.71 14.08
C ALA A 144 1.05 -3.48 14.80
N PHE A 145 2.05 -2.83 14.23
CA PHE A 145 2.72 -1.65 14.79
C PHE A 145 2.87 -0.57 13.74
N ILE A 146 2.66 0.68 14.13
CA ILE A 146 2.96 1.85 13.30
C ILE A 146 4.40 2.25 13.61
N VAL A 147 5.31 2.01 12.67
CA VAL A 147 6.74 2.25 12.84
C VAL A 147 7.14 3.52 12.09
N ASP A 148 7.79 4.45 12.78
CA ASP A 148 8.42 5.62 12.15
C ASP A 148 9.62 5.15 11.33
N MET A 149 9.62 5.46 10.02
CA MET A 149 10.69 5.05 9.11
C MET A 149 12.03 5.77 9.37
N LYS A 150 12.01 6.80 10.24
CA LYS A 150 13.20 7.54 10.69
C LYS A 150 13.68 7.12 12.09
N ALA A 151 12.98 6.16 12.73
CA ALA A 151 13.38 5.68 14.06
C ALA A 151 14.75 5.00 14.01
N PRO A 152 15.55 5.10 15.10
CA PRO A 152 16.80 4.34 15.23
C PRO A 152 16.56 2.84 14.99
N GLY A 153 17.45 2.22 14.21
CA GLY A 153 17.35 0.79 13.85
C GLY A 153 16.47 0.49 12.63
N VAL A 154 15.77 1.48 12.07
CA VAL A 154 15.03 1.32 10.80
C VAL A 154 15.93 1.69 9.63
N SER A 155 15.98 0.84 8.61
CA SER A 155 16.65 1.15 7.36
C SER A 155 15.89 0.57 6.17
N CYS A 156 16.08 1.17 4.99
CA CYS A 156 15.60 0.62 3.72
C CYS A 156 16.72 -0.09 2.99
N GLY A 157 16.40 -1.25 2.43
CA GLY A 157 17.29 -1.96 1.54
C GLY A 157 17.47 -1.27 0.18
N LYS A 158 18.21 -1.92 -0.70
CA LYS A 158 18.38 -1.48 -2.09
C LYS A 158 17.03 -1.42 -2.81
N HIS A 159 16.89 -0.45 -3.71
CA HIS A 159 15.71 -0.39 -4.59
C HIS A 159 15.64 -1.62 -5.50
N GLU A 160 14.48 -2.22 -5.60
CA GLU A 160 14.24 -3.34 -6.49
C GLU A 160 14.28 -2.91 -7.96
N ALA A 161 15.00 -3.68 -8.79
CA ALA A 161 14.99 -3.53 -10.23
C ALA A 161 13.75 -4.24 -10.80
N LYS A 162 12.70 -3.47 -11.09
CA LYS A 162 11.40 -4.00 -11.51
C LYS A 162 11.21 -3.97 -13.02
N MET A 163 10.47 -4.92 -13.57
CA MET A 163 10.08 -4.97 -14.99
C MET A 163 9.02 -3.92 -15.35
N GLY A 164 8.24 -3.43 -14.37
CA GLY A 164 7.19 -2.44 -14.56
C GLY A 164 6.93 -1.63 -13.30
N LEU A 165 6.05 -0.61 -13.37
CA LEU A 165 5.71 0.31 -12.28
C LEU A 165 6.96 0.95 -11.65
N VAL A 166 7.98 1.22 -12.47
CA VAL A 166 9.32 1.68 -12.04
C VAL A 166 9.24 2.99 -11.28
N GLY A 167 8.28 3.87 -11.60
CA GLY A 167 8.08 5.14 -10.93
C GLY A 167 7.50 5.05 -9.50
N TYR A 168 7.22 3.84 -8.99
CA TYR A 168 6.83 3.61 -7.59
C TYR A 168 7.89 2.74 -6.92
N ALA A 169 8.82 3.37 -6.19
CA ALA A 169 9.97 2.69 -5.60
C ALA A 169 9.55 1.56 -4.65
N THR A 170 10.30 0.47 -4.65
CA THR A 170 10.08 -0.70 -3.80
C THR A 170 11.41 -1.09 -3.17
N SER A 171 11.43 -1.40 -1.89
CA SER A 171 12.62 -1.90 -1.20
C SER A 171 12.23 -2.77 -0.01
N ASP A 172 13.23 -3.33 0.64
CA ASP A 172 13.07 -3.92 1.96
C ASP A 172 12.97 -2.83 3.04
N VAL A 173 12.36 -3.22 4.17
CA VAL A 173 12.41 -2.50 5.44
C VAL A 173 13.09 -3.42 6.45
N VAL A 174 14.22 -2.99 6.97
CA VAL A 174 15.02 -3.73 7.95
C VAL A 174 14.81 -3.08 9.33
N LEU A 175 14.62 -3.92 10.33
CA LEU A 175 14.35 -3.53 11.71
C LEU A 175 15.40 -4.19 12.61
N GLU A 176 16.23 -3.37 13.26
CA GLU A 176 17.31 -3.79 14.16
C GLU A 176 17.14 -3.06 15.48
N ASP A 177 16.62 -3.79 16.47
CA ASP A 177 16.29 -3.28 17.82
C ASP A 177 15.41 -2.01 17.82
N VAL A 178 14.45 -1.95 16.89
CA VAL A 178 13.56 -0.80 16.75
C VAL A 178 12.58 -0.73 17.91
N ARG A 179 12.67 0.34 18.68
CA ARG A 179 11.80 0.60 19.83
C ARG A 179 10.51 1.29 19.38
N VAL A 180 9.38 0.68 19.71
CA VAL A 180 8.03 1.19 19.39
C VAL A 180 7.19 1.21 20.66
N HIS A 181 6.64 2.38 21.01
CA HIS A 181 5.79 2.51 22.18
C HIS A 181 4.44 1.81 21.98
N LYS A 182 3.86 1.27 23.05
CA LYS A 182 2.55 0.57 23.02
C LYS A 182 1.41 1.39 22.40
N SER A 183 1.48 2.73 22.47
CA SER A 183 0.50 3.63 21.83
C SER A 183 0.51 3.57 20.30
N ASP A 184 1.59 3.08 19.72
CA ASP A 184 1.74 2.90 18.27
C ASP A 184 1.50 1.43 17.84
N MET A 185 1.06 0.57 18.78
CA MET A 185 0.43 -0.71 18.42
C MET A 185 -0.92 -0.43 17.77
N LEU A 186 -1.17 -1.02 16.62
CA LEU A 186 -2.42 -0.85 15.87
C LEU A 186 -3.43 -1.93 16.29
N GLY A 187 -4.49 -1.50 16.95
CA GLY A 187 -5.51 -2.39 17.50
C GLY A 187 -5.06 -3.10 18.79
N LYS A 188 -5.50 -4.35 18.96
CA LYS A 188 -5.18 -5.17 20.13
C LYS A 188 -4.01 -6.10 19.84
N GLU A 189 -3.20 -6.39 20.85
CA GLU A 189 -2.15 -7.39 20.79
C GLU A 189 -2.69 -8.73 20.28
N ASN A 190 -1.94 -9.41 19.42
CA ASN A 190 -2.30 -10.68 18.78
C ASN A 190 -3.49 -10.63 17.80
N MET A 191 -3.93 -9.44 17.38
CA MET A 191 -5.00 -9.28 16.37
C MET A 191 -4.47 -8.79 15.02
N GLY A 192 -3.16 -8.65 14.86
CA GLY A 192 -2.53 -8.12 13.65
C GLY A 192 -2.79 -8.97 12.42
N PHE A 193 -2.79 -10.30 12.54
CA PHE A 193 -3.03 -11.17 11.38
C PHE A 193 -4.44 -10.97 10.79
N ILE A 194 -5.46 -10.84 11.66
CA ILE A 194 -6.83 -10.58 11.22
C ILE A 194 -6.92 -9.22 10.53
N ASN A 195 -6.27 -8.19 11.10
CA ASN A 195 -6.19 -6.87 10.49
C ASN A 195 -5.52 -6.94 9.10
N ALA A 196 -4.39 -7.67 8.98
CA ALA A 196 -3.72 -7.85 7.70
C ALA A 196 -4.61 -8.51 6.65
N MET A 197 -5.29 -9.62 6.97
CA MET A 197 -6.14 -10.35 6.03
C MET A 197 -7.32 -9.50 5.55
N LYS A 198 -8.02 -8.81 6.46
CA LYS A 198 -9.11 -7.89 6.10
C LYS A 198 -8.62 -6.74 5.20
N THR A 199 -7.42 -6.23 5.45
CA THR A 199 -6.81 -5.19 4.62
C THR A 199 -6.53 -5.71 3.22
N LEU A 200 -5.96 -6.91 3.09
CA LEU A 200 -5.68 -7.52 1.80
C LEU A 200 -6.96 -7.80 1.00
N ASP A 201 -8.04 -8.24 1.65
CA ASP A 201 -9.33 -8.46 0.97
C ASP A 201 -9.84 -7.18 0.29
N GLY A 202 -9.81 -6.06 1.01
CA GLY A 202 -10.16 -4.75 0.44
C GLY A 202 -9.16 -4.28 -0.62
N GLY A 203 -7.88 -4.58 -0.44
CA GLY A 203 -6.80 -4.22 -1.36
C GLY A 203 -6.90 -4.87 -2.75
N ARG A 204 -7.45 -6.09 -2.81
CA ARG A 204 -7.63 -6.83 -4.07
C ARG A 204 -8.49 -6.08 -5.08
N LEU A 205 -9.53 -5.38 -4.63
CA LEU A 205 -10.41 -4.59 -5.50
C LEU A 205 -9.64 -3.48 -6.22
N GLY A 206 -8.81 -2.73 -5.48
CA GLY A 206 -8.00 -1.65 -6.07
C GLY A 206 -6.98 -2.15 -7.10
N VAL A 207 -6.30 -3.27 -6.81
CA VAL A 207 -5.33 -3.85 -7.76
C VAL A 207 -6.04 -4.42 -8.99
N SER A 208 -7.23 -5.01 -8.84
CA SER A 208 -8.04 -5.49 -9.97
C SER A 208 -8.46 -4.33 -10.87
N ALA A 209 -8.97 -3.24 -10.30
CA ALA A 209 -9.33 -2.03 -11.03
C ALA A 209 -8.13 -1.41 -11.77
N GLN A 210 -6.97 -1.35 -11.09
CA GLN A 210 -5.73 -0.90 -11.73
C GLN A 210 -5.37 -1.73 -12.95
N SER A 211 -5.49 -3.06 -12.85
CA SER A 211 -5.16 -3.97 -13.95
C SER A 211 -6.10 -3.78 -15.16
N ILE A 212 -7.40 -3.59 -14.89
CA ILE A 212 -8.41 -3.34 -15.93
C ILE A 212 -8.15 -1.98 -16.59
N GLY A 213 -7.92 -0.93 -15.81
CA GLY A 213 -7.62 0.40 -16.36
C GLY A 213 -6.37 0.40 -17.23
N LEU A 214 -5.29 -0.25 -16.80
CA LEU A 214 -4.07 -0.40 -17.59
C LEU A 214 -4.34 -1.16 -18.91
N ALA A 215 -5.09 -2.27 -18.86
CA ALA A 215 -5.46 -3.03 -20.05
C ALA A 215 -6.29 -2.19 -21.02
N GLN A 216 -7.25 -1.41 -20.53
CA GLN A 216 -8.06 -0.50 -21.34
C GLN A 216 -7.19 0.58 -22.00
N GLY A 217 -6.27 1.19 -21.26
CA GLY A 217 -5.34 2.19 -21.80
C GLY A 217 -4.46 1.62 -22.93
N CYS A 218 -3.93 0.41 -22.73
CA CYS A 218 -3.16 -0.30 -23.76
C CYS A 218 -4.01 -0.57 -25.02
N LEU A 219 -5.25 -1.00 -24.84
CA LEU A 219 -6.18 -1.25 -25.95
C LEU A 219 -6.50 0.03 -26.73
N ASP A 220 -6.79 1.12 -26.03
CA ASP A 220 -7.09 2.41 -26.66
C ASP A 220 -5.92 2.90 -27.53
N GLU A 221 -4.69 2.84 -27.03
CA GLU A 221 -3.50 3.23 -27.78
C GLU A 221 -3.22 2.28 -28.95
N ALA A 222 -3.42 0.97 -28.78
CA ALA A 222 -3.27 0.00 -29.86
C ALA A 222 -4.28 0.26 -30.99
N ILE A 223 -5.55 0.50 -30.66
CA ILE A 223 -6.59 0.82 -31.65
C ILE A 223 -6.25 2.12 -32.40
N LYS A 224 -5.83 3.17 -31.67
CA LYS A 224 -5.43 4.43 -32.27
C LYS A 224 -4.27 4.24 -33.24
N TYR A 225 -3.18 3.62 -32.76
CA TYR A 225 -2.00 3.37 -33.60
C TYR A 225 -2.32 2.53 -34.84
N SER A 226 -3.16 1.49 -34.70
CA SER A 226 -3.54 0.63 -35.85
C SER A 226 -4.28 1.38 -36.96
N LYS A 227 -4.98 2.46 -36.62
CA LYS A 227 -5.67 3.34 -37.58
C LYS A 227 -4.73 4.34 -38.27
N GLU A 228 -3.65 4.74 -37.56
CA GLU A 228 -2.69 5.74 -38.06
C GLU A 228 -1.53 5.12 -38.83
N ARG A 229 -1.03 3.96 -38.41
CA ARG A 229 0.12 3.28 -39.01
C ARG A 229 -0.27 2.70 -40.38
N VAL A 230 0.41 3.13 -41.43
CA VAL A 230 0.20 2.63 -42.83
C VAL A 230 1.31 1.65 -43.20
N GLN A 231 0.93 0.47 -43.68
CA GLN A 231 1.79 -0.52 -44.34
C GLN A 231 1.04 -1.13 -45.52
N PHE A 232 1.76 -1.49 -46.58
CA PHE A 232 1.17 -2.02 -47.84
C PHE A 232 0.07 -1.10 -48.38
N GLY A 233 0.26 0.22 -48.27
CA GLY A 233 -0.65 1.24 -48.84
C GLY A 233 -1.96 1.44 -48.08
N LYS A 234 -2.14 0.86 -46.89
CA LYS A 234 -3.36 0.97 -46.06
C LYS A 234 -3.05 0.96 -44.57
N PRO A 235 -3.93 1.54 -43.72
CA PRO A 235 -3.82 1.37 -42.27
C PRO A 235 -3.78 -0.09 -41.87
N ILE A 236 -2.94 -0.43 -40.85
CA ILE A 236 -2.76 -1.83 -40.45
C ILE A 236 -4.03 -2.48 -39.93
N CYS A 237 -4.96 -1.70 -39.32
CA CYS A 237 -6.28 -2.20 -38.89
C CYS A 237 -7.15 -2.74 -40.08
N LYS A 238 -6.76 -2.53 -41.33
CA LYS A 238 -7.44 -3.10 -42.51
C LYS A 238 -6.92 -4.50 -42.86
N ASN A 239 -5.93 -5.01 -42.14
CA ASN A 239 -5.44 -6.37 -42.32
C ASN A 239 -6.31 -7.31 -41.47
N GLN A 240 -6.45 -8.58 -41.98
CA GLN A 240 -7.18 -9.59 -41.25
C GLN A 240 -6.55 -9.85 -39.89
N ALA A 241 -7.38 -10.01 -38.87
CA ALA A 241 -7.00 -10.33 -37.48
C ALA A 241 -6.20 -9.23 -36.73
N ILE A 242 -6.29 -7.94 -37.18
CA ILE A 242 -5.80 -6.80 -36.39
C ILE A 242 -6.95 -5.94 -35.88
#